data_54146f40029d07b52aca5e3725155dfa
#
_entry.id   54146f40029d07b52aca5e3725155dfa
#
_cell.length_a   1.000
_cell.length_b   1.000
_cell.length_c   1.000
_cell.angle_alpha   90.00
_cell.angle_beta   90.00
_cell.angle_gamma   90.00
#
_symmetry.space_group_name_H-M   'P 1'
#
loop_
_entity.id
_entity.type
_entity.pdbx_description
1 polymer ?
#
loop_
_entity_poly.entity_id
_entity_poly.type
_entity_poly.pdbx_seq_one_letter_code
_entity_poly.pdbx_strand_id
1 'polypeptide(L)' 'MAKGMDIEIAPLDEDHVRAKITWSEQDVGGGKLVVEVTVKNPKTRPKADDQLRSDARALAVRFARAFADTIEN' A
#
# COMPACT_ATOMS: atom_id res chain seq x y z
N MET A 1 -4.36 -15.89 -16.30
CA MET A 1 -4.52 -14.61 -15.62
C MET A 1 -3.62 -14.56 -14.38
N ALA A 2 -2.75 -13.62 -14.33
CA ALA A 2 -1.79 -13.57 -13.25
C ALA A 2 -1.75 -12.17 -12.66
N LYS A 3 -2.78 -11.86 -11.91
CA LYS A 3 -2.81 -10.63 -11.11
C LYS A 3 -2.67 -11.03 -9.66
N GLY A 4 -1.77 -10.37 -8.98
CA GLY A 4 -1.60 -10.61 -7.57
C GLY A 4 -1.39 -9.31 -6.84
N MET A 5 -1.99 -9.22 -5.67
CA MET A 5 -1.74 -8.10 -4.79
C MET A 5 -1.42 -8.64 -3.42
N ASP A 6 -0.35 -8.12 -2.83
CA ASP A 6 0.10 -8.54 -1.53
C ASP A 6 0.32 -7.32 -0.66
N ILE A 7 -0.09 -7.40 0.60
CA ILE A 7 0.08 -6.30 1.53
C ILE A 7 0.83 -6.81 2.75
N GLU A 8 2.00 -6.24 3.01
CA GLU A 8 2.80 -6.55 4.19
C GLU A 8 2.79 -5.35 5.12
N ILE A 9 2.52 -5.60 6.38
CA ILE A 9 2.49 -4.55 7.39
C ILE A 9 3.57 -4.83 8.41
N ALA A 10 4.41 -3.83 8.66
CA ALA A 10 5.50 -3.94 9.62
C ALA A 10 5.52 -2.71 10.52
N PRO A 11 5.96 -2.87 11.77
CA PRO A 11 6.10 -1.74 12.68
C PRO A 11 7.10 -0.74 12.14
N LEU A 12 6.78 0.54 12.28
CA LEU A 12 7.68 1.61 11.89
C LEU A 12 8.16 2.39 13.13
N ASP A 13 7.22 2.88 13.93
CA ASP A 13 7.52 3.54 15.18
C ASP A 13 6.35 3.31 16.14
N GLU A 14 6.29 4.08 17.23
CA GLU A 14 5.28 3.85 18.26
C GLU A 14 3.86 4.12 17.78
N ASP A 15 3.70 5.00 16.81
CA ASP A 15 2.38 5.43 16.36
C ASP A 15 2.10 5.13 14.90
N HIS A 16 3.00 4.44 14.23
CA HIS A 16 2.86 4.19 12.79
C HIS A 16 3.31 2.79 12.42
N VAL A 17 2.71 2.29 11.35
CA VAL A 17 3.20 1.08 10.70
C VAL A 17 3.51 1.42 9.26
N ARG A 18 4.38 0.62 8.65
CA ARG A 18 4.65 0.72 7.23
C ARG A 18 3.88 -0.38 6.52
N ALA A 19 3.16 -0.01 5.50
CA ALA A 19 2.48 -0.98 4.66
C ALA A 19 3.14 -0.99 3.29
N LYS A 20 3.51 -2.17 2.84
CA LYS A 20 4.10 -2.36 1.52
C LYS A 20 3.11 -3.13 0.68
N ILE A 21 2.64 -2.52 -0.38
CA ILE A 21 1.67 -3.12 -1.28
C ILE A 21 2.36 -3.42 -2.59
N THR A 22 2.37 -4.70 -2.95
CA THR A 22 2.97 -5.16 -4.19
C THR A 22 1.86 -5.64 -5.11
N TRP A 23 1.84 -5.12 -6.31
CA TRP A 23 0.89 -5.55 -7.33
C TRP A 23 1.68 -6.02 -8.54
N SER A 24 1.30 -7.14 -9.10
CA SER A 24 1.96 -7.66 -10.28
C SER A 24 0.94 -8.18 -11.26
N GLU A 25 1.30 -8.06 -12.54
CA GLU A 25 0.50 -8.57 -13.63
C GLU A 25 1.43 -9.18 -14.65
N GLN A 26 1.14 -10.38 -15.08
CA GLN A 26 2.00 -11.10 -15.99
C GLN A 26 1.42 -11.20 -17.39
N ASP A 27 0.22 -10.70 -17.56
CA ASP A 27 -0.42 -10.79 -18.87
C ASP A 27 0.16 -9.75 -19.82
N VAL A 28 0.13 -9.07 -20.45
CA VAL A 28 0.58 -8.04 -21.37
C VAL A 28 2.02 -7.63 -21.12
N GLY A 29 2.92 -8.60 -21.18
CA GLY A 29 4.35 -8.30 -21.05
C GLY A 29 4.84 -8.20 -19.62
N GLY A 30 3.94 -8.31 -18.66
CA GLY A 30 4.31 -8.28 -17.26
C GLY A 30 4.50 -6.88 -16.70
N GLY A 31 4.43 -6.79 -15.41
CA GLY A 31 4.66 -5.53 -14.72
C GLY A 31 4.53 -5.71 -13.23
N LYS A 32 5.17 -4.82 -12.48
CA LYS A 32 5.14 -4.87 -11.03
C LYS A 32 5.16 -3.46 -10.48
N LEU A 33 4.29 -3.20 -9.53
CA LEU A 33 4.25 -1.91 -8.85
C LEU A 33 4.34 -2.16 -7.35
N VAL A 34 5.22 -1.42 -6.70
CA VAL A 34 5.36 -1.49 -5.25
C VAL A 34 5.09 -0.11 -4.68
N VAL A 35 4.17 -0.05 -3.72
CA VAL A 35 3.84 1.21 -3.05
C VAL A 35 4.05 1.00 -1.56
N GLU A 36 4.85 1.88 -0.95
CA GLU A 36 5.04 1.86 0.50
C GLU A 36 4.38 3.10 1.10
N VAL A 37 3.55 2.87 2.08
CA VAL A 37 2.82 3.96 2.74
C VAL A 37 2.99 3.84 4.25
N THR A 38 2.88 4.96 4.93
CA THR A 38 2.90 5.01 6.39
C THR A 38 1.48 5.20 6.88
N VAL A 39 1.04 4.29 7.74
CA VAL A 39 -0.32 4.30 8.27
C VAL A 39 -0.28 4.57 9.75
N LYS A 40 -1.16 5.44 10.22
CA LYS A 40 -1.27 5.71 11.65
C LYS A 40 -1.80 4.49 12.39
N ASN A 41 -1.13 4.15 13.47
CA ASN A 41 -1.56 3.07 14.35
C ASN A 41 -1.17 3.42 15.78
N PRO A 42 -1.93 4.32 16.43
CA PRO A 42 -1.55 4.83 17.75
C PRO A 42 -1.41 3.72 18.78
N LYS A 43 -0.33 3.77 19.54
CA LYS A 43 -0.06 2.77 20.56
C LYS A 43 -1.14 2.74 21.63
N THR A 44 -1.73 3.89 21.94
CA THR A 44 -2.76 4.01 22.95
C THR A 44 -4.12 3.51 22.46
N ARG A 45 -4.29 3.40 21.15
CA ARG A 45 -5.54 2.94 20.56
C ARG A 45 -5.22 2.19 19.27
N PRO A 46 -4.64 1.00 19.38
CA PRO A 46 -4.23 0.26 18.18
C PRO A 46 -5.41 -0.09 17.29
N LYS A 47 -5.20 0.00 16.00
CA LYS A 47 -6.20 -0.38 15.02
C LYS A 47 -6.13 -1.87 14.75
N ALA A 48 -7.27 -2.46 14.40
CA ALA A 48 -7.30 -3.85 13.98
C ALA A 48 -6.57 -4.00 12.63
N ASP A 49 -6.09 -5.20 12.36
CA ASP A 49 -5.36 -5.48 11.13
C ASP A 49 -6.17 -5.11 9.90
N ASP A 50 -7.47 -5.43 9.89
CA ASP A 50 -8.35 -5.09 8.78
C ASP A 50 -8.39 -3.60 8.52
N GLN A 51 -8.43 -2.81 9.59
CA GLN A 51 -8.46 -1.36 9.47
C GLN A 51 -7.15 -0.83 8.91
N LEU A 52 -6.03 -1.39 9.37
CA LEU A 52 -4.72 -0.98 8.86
C LEU A 52 -4.61 -1.26 7.37
N ARG A 53 -5.07 -2.42 6.94
CA ARG A 53 -5.03 -2.79 5.52
C ARG A 53 -5.94 -1.90 4.69
N SER A 54 -7.11 -1.56 5.21
CA SER A 54 -8.04 -0.66 4.53
C SER A 54 -7.44 0.73 4.38
N ASP A 55 -6.83 1.25 5.45
CA ASP A 55 -6.18 2.56 5.42
C ASP A 55 -5.01 2.56 4.43
N ALA A 56 -4.25 1.48 4.41
CA ALA A 56 -3.12 1.35 3.50
C ALA A 56 -3.58 1.38 2.04
N ARG A 57 -4.66 0.67 1.73
CA ARG A 57 -5.19 0.66 0.37
C ARG A 57 -5.64 2.05 -0.06
N ALA A 58 -6.33 2.77 0.83
CA ALA A 58 -6.81 4.11 0.52
C ALA A 58 -5.64 5.05 0.21
N LEU A 59 -4.57 4.98 1.01
CA LEU A 59 -3.39 5.79 0.77
C LEU A 59 -2.69 5.39 -0.52
N ALA A 60 -2.60 4.09 -0.78
CA ALA A 60 -1.97 3.59 -1.99
C ALA A 60 -2.68 4.09 -3.24
N VAL A 61 -4.01 4.12 -3.21
CA VAL A 61 -4.79 4.65 -4.35
C VAL A 61 -4.44 6.11 -4.60
N ARG A 62 -4.35 6.90 -3.54
CA ARG A 62 -4.00 8.32 -3.66
C ARG A 62 -2.62 8.51 -4.26
N PHE A 63 -1.64 7.77 -3.75
CA PHE A 63 -0.28 7.88 -4.25
C PHE A 63 -0.15 7.36 -5.67
N ALA A 64 -0.84 6.28 -5.99
CA ALA A 64 -0.81 5.72 -7.34
C ALA A 64 -1.40 6.70 -8.35
N ARG A 65 -2.47 7.39 -7.99
CA ARG A 65 -3.06 8.40 -8.86
C ARG A 65 -2.12 9.58 -9.06
N ALA A 66 -1.49 10.04 -7.98
CA ALA A 66 -0.54 11.13 -8.08
C ALA A 66 0.66 10.74 -8.94
N PHE A 67 1.12 9.50 -8.80
CA PHE A 67 2.20 8.98 -9.62
C PHE A 67 1.80 8.94 -11.09
N ALA A 68 0.61 8.40 -11.37
CA ALA A 68 0.12 8.33 -12.74
C ALA A 68 0.03 9.71 -13.37
N ASP A 69 -0.51 10.69 -12.63
CA ASP A 69 -0.59 12.06 -13.11
C ASP A 69 0.79 12.63 -13.42
N THR A 70 1.77 12.30 -12.57
CA THR A 70 3.13 12.81 -12.74
C THR A 70 3.79 12.26 -13.99
N ILE A 71 3.66 10.97 -14.24
CA ILE A 71 4.32 10.37 -15.39
C ILE A 71 3.60 10.65 -16.71
N GLU A 72 2.33 11.03 -16.65
CA GLU A 72 1.56 11.37 -17.85
C GLU A 72 1.75 12.82 -18.29
N ASN A 73 2.28 13.63 -17.43
CA ASN A 73 2.56 15.02 -17.77
C ASN A 73 3.97 15.16 -18.39
#